data_968aeadcb222ebbad33df36db238a597
#
_entry.id   968aeadcb222ebbad33df36db238a597
#
_cell.length_a   1.000
_cell.length_b   1.000
_cell.length_c   1.000
_cell.angle_alpha   90.00
_cell.angle_beta   90.00
_cell.angle_gamma   90.00
#
_symmetry.space_group_name_H-M   'P 1'
#
loop_
_entity.id
_entity.type
_entity.pdbx_description
1 polymer ?
#
loop_
_entity_poly.entity_id
_entity_poly.type
_entity_poly.pdbx_seq_one_letter_code
_entity_poly.pdbx_strand_id
1 'polypeptide(L)'
;MFKDFPFHRVNWKTSIFLITTTLVSLIFVPIYIINHGLSPFLIGMFLFYTVATIMSITLGYHRLFSHLSFKAKWPVKFLTLVFGAAAFENSCLSWASDHRHHHKHVDHDGDPYDISRGFFYAHIGWLLFKLDPMPVMDNVSDLQRDKLVMWQDKWVHLIGFVAGIIAPPLIGYLLYDATVALGCFLIVGFLRIVVVQHCTFFINSMCHTLGTRPYNSGNSARDSAIMAVFTCGEGYHNYHHAFQHDYRNGVKPWQFDPTKWMIWVLSKLGLTTNLRRVSDAKILLAEMREAKRLIEQKREAVEVTDSSPALCPVREKAEEMIDSLSDRLTTCFAQIDEAIANKVELSKAALKEIHTEIRAVVKGIGKVKAAA
;
A
#
# COMPACT_ATOMS: atom_id res chain seq x y z
N MET A 1 -15.10 -26.74 -22.30
CA MET A 1 -14.77 -25.50 -21.62
C MET A 1 -13.45 -25.61 -20.80
N PHE A 2 -12.97 -26.79 -20.41
CA PHE A 2 -11.74 -26.96 -19.60
C PHE A 2 -10.56 -27.63 -20.33
N LYS A 3 -10.68 -27.97 -21.63
CA LYS A 3 -9.64 -28.70 -22.37
C LYS A 3 -8.32 -27.91 -22.53
N ASP A 4 -8.41 -26.58 -22.57
CA ASP A 4 -7.25 -25.69 -22.81
C ASP A 4 -6.81 -24.93 -21.55
N PHE A 5 -7.40 -25.27 -20.38
CA PHE A 5 -7.03 -24.60 -19.14
C PHE A 5 -5.63 -25.09 -18.67
N PRO A 6 -4.69 -24.17 -18.41
CA PRO A 6 -3.31 -24.51 -18.07
C PRO A 6 -3.16 -25.01 -16.62
N PHE A 7 -3.72 -26.17 -16.30
CA PHE A 7 -3.68 -26.75 -14.94
C PHE A 7 -2.26 -26.87 -14.37
N HIS A 8 -1.25 -27.05 -15.21
CA HIS A 8 0.17 -27.15 -14.81
C HIS A 8 0.71 -25.81 -14.25
N ARG A 9 0.10 -24.69 -14.63
CA ARG A 9 0.45 -23.35 -14.13
C ARG A 9 -0.24 -23.00 -12.82
N VAL A 10 -1.23 -23.75 -12.37
CA VAL A 10 -1.96 -23.48 -11.12
C VAL A 10 -1.03 -23.70 -9.93
N ASN A 11 -1.00 -22.73 -9.03
CA ASN A 11 -0.37 -22.86 -7.71
C ASN A 11 -1.35 -23.56 -6.75
N TRP A 12 -1.43 -24.89 -6.86
CA TRP A 12 -2.42 -25.68 -6.13
C TRP A 12 -2.38 -25.47 -4.62
N LYS A 13 -1.21 -25.35 -4.01
CA LYS A 13 -1.07 -25.12 -2.57
C LYS A 13 -1.78 -23.83 -2.15
N THR A 14 -1.47 -22.73 -2.79
CA THR A 14 -2.04 -21.42 -2.49
C THR A 14 -3.52 -21.34 -2.89
N SER A 15 -3.88 -21.88 -4.06
CA SER A 15 -5.26 -21.87 -4.54
C SER A 15 -6.20 -22.65 -3.62
N ILE A 16 -5.81 -23.86 -3.19
CA ILE A 16 -6.60 -24.66 -2.25
C ILE A 16 -6.75 -23.92 -0.92
N PHE A 17 -5.67 -23.32 -0.41
CA PHE A 17 -5.72 -22.55 0.84
C PHE A 17 -6.69 -21.37 0.75
N LEU A 18 -6.57 -20.52 -0.27
CA LEU A 18 -7.42 -19.35 -0.47
C LEU A 18 -8.89 -19.72 -0.67
N ILE A 19 -9.18 -20.73 -1.47
CA ILE A 19 -10.54 -21.22 -1.70
C ILE A 19 -11.14 -21.80 -0.42
N THR A 20 -10.37 -22.65 0.27
CA THR A 20 -10.86 -23.31 1.50
C THR A 20 -11.13 -22.29 2.61
N THR A 21 -10.22 -21.37 2.87
CA THR A 21 -10.41 -20.33 3.91
C THR A 21 -11.60 -19.46 3.59
N THR A 22 -11.82 -19.10 2.33
CA THR A 22 -12.99 -18.33 1.88
C THR A 22 -14.28 -19.13 2.06
N LEU A 23 -14.34 -20.37 1.60
CA LEU A 23 -15.53 -21.21 1.71
C LEU A 23 -15.89 -21.50 3.19
N VAL A 24 -14.90 -21.81 4.03
CA VAL A 24 -15.13 -22.00 5.47
C VAL A 24 -15.71 -20.72 6.08
N SER A 25 -15.16 -19.56 5.74
CA SER A 25 -15.66 -18.27 6.26
C SER A 25 -17.08 -17.97 5.78
N LEU A 26 -17.38 -18.17 4.51
CA LEU A 26 -18.71 -17.87 3.95
C LEU A 26 -19.81 -18.84 4.42
N ILE A 27 -19.47 -20.09 4.70
CA ILE A 27 -20.46 -21.11 5.06
C ILE A 27 -20.59 -21.21 6.58
N PHE A 28 -19.49 -21.47 7.29
CA PHE A 28 -19.55 -21.83 8.71
C PHE A 28 -19.62 -20.63 9.66
N VAL A 29 -19.09 -19.47 9.28
CA VAL A 29 -19.20 -18.28 10.14
C VAL A 29 -20.65 -17.80 10.27
N PRO A 30 -21.46 -17.65 9.19
CA PRO A 30 -22.86 -17.32 9.32
C PRO A 30 -23.65 -18.37 10.13
N ILE A 31 -23.40 -19.67 9.89
CA ILE A 31 -24.04 -20.76 10.65
C ILE A 31 -23.72 -20.63 12.14
N TYR A 32 -22.46 -20.39 12.48
CA TYR A 32 -22.08 -20.17 13.87
C TYR A 32 -22.78 -18.97 14.50
N ILE A 33 -22.80 -17.83 13.80
CA ILE A 33 -23.42 -16.59 14.30
C ILE A 33 -24.93 -16.77 14.51
N ILE A 34 -25.63 -17.46 13.60
CA ILE A 34 -27.07 -17.72 13.70
C ILE A 34 -27.38 -18.59 14.93
N ASN A 35 -26.57 -19.63 15.21
CA ASN A 35 -26.80 -20.56 16.27
C ASN A 35 -26.31 -20.11 17.66
N HIS A 36 -25.25 -19.30 17.72
CA HIS A 36 -24.56 -18.97 18.98
C HIS A 36 -24.41 -17.46 19.24
N GLY A 37 -24.68 -16.63 18.23
CA GLY A 37 -24.46 -15.17 18.30
C GLY A 37 -22.98 -14.74 18.28
N LEU A 38 -22.75 -13.45 18.48
CA LEU A 38 -21.42 -12.84 18.59
C LEU A 38 -21.24 -12.27 19.99
N SER A 39 -20.38 -12.86 20.79
CA SER A 39 -20.01 -12.32 22.09
C SER A 39 -19.04 -11.13 21.95
N PRO A 40 -19.03 -10.18 22.91
CA PRO A 40 -18.03 -9.09 22.95
C PRO A 40 -16.57 -9.61 22.95
N PHE A 41 -16.33 -10.78 23.56
CA PHE A 41 -15.03 -11.43 23.57
C PHE A 41 -14.60 -11.85 22.15
N LEU A 42 -15.48 -12.48 21.37
CA LEU A 42 -15.18 -12.88 19.99
C LEU A 42 -14.92 -11.67 19.09
N ILE A 43 -15.69 -10.59 19.26
CA ILE A 43 -15.46 -9.33 18.55
C ILE A 43 -14.12 -8.74 18.92
N GLY A 44 -13.81 -8.66 20.20
CA GLY A 44 -12.51 -8.15 20.72
C GLY A 44 -11.33 -8.95 20.20
N MET A 45 -11.41 -10.29 20.22
CA MET A 45 -10.39 -11.18 19.69
C MET A 45 -10.21 -11.02 18.16
N PHE A 46 -11.32 -10.93 17.42
CA PHE A 46 -11.25 -10.70 15.97
C PHE A 46 -10.58 -9.37 15.64
N LEU A 47 -10.97 -8.29 16.31
CA LEU A 47 -10.37 -6.96 16.09
C LEU A 47 -8.88 -6.94 16.49
N PHE A 48 -8.53 -7.53 17.64
CA PHE A 48 -7.14 -7.61 18.09
C PHE A 48 -6.26 -8.35 17.07
N TYR A 49 -6.67 -9.56 16.65
CA TYR A 49 -5.88 -10.35 15.70
C TYR A 49 -5.84 -9.71 14.32
N THR A 50 -6.94 -9.09 13.87
CA THR A 50 -6.97 -8.36 12.59
C THR A 50 -5.98 -7.20 12.61
N VAL A 51 -6.02 -6.35 13.65
CA VAL A 51 -5.10 -5.23 13.78
C VAL A 51 -3.65 -5.73 13.94
N ALA A 52 -3.40 -6.74 14.77
CA ALA A 52 -2.05 -7.26 15.00
C ALA A 52 -1.43 -7.82 13.71
N THR A 53 -2.22 -8.54 12.89
CA THR A 53 -1.71 -9.13 11.64
C THR A 53 -1.55 -8.08 10.54
N ILE A 54 -2.52 -7.17 10.33
CA ILE A 54 -2.36 -6.06 9.37
C ILE A 54 -1.17 -5.18 9.74
N MET A 55 -1.06 -4.78 11.03
CA MET A 55 0.09 -4.00 11.49
C MET A 55 1.42 -4.73 11.29
N SER A 56 1.45 -6.04 11.41
CA SER A 56 2.67 -6.82 11.18
C SER A 56 3.06 -6.85 9.70
N ILE A 57 2.10 -6.80 8.79
CA ILE A 57 2.38 -6.64 7.36
C ILE A 57 2.84 -5.21 7.07
N THR A 58 2.07 -4.19 7.43
CA THR A 58 2.36 -2.79 7.05
C THR A 58 3.59 -2.23 7.77
N LEU A 59 3.66 -2.35 9.11
CA LEU A 59 4.78 -1.86 9.90
C LEU A 59 6.02 -2.75 9.75
N GLY A 60 5.82 -4.09 9.81
CA GLY A 60 6.88 -5.08 9.78
C GLY A 60 7.37 -5.39 8.37
N TYR A 61 6.67 -6.29 7.66
CA TYR A 61 7.11 -6.78 6.36
C TYR A 61 7.36 -5.66 5.37
N HIS A 62 6.46 -4.69 5.29
CA HIS A 62 6.52 -3.60 4.35
C HIS A 62 7.54 -2.52 4.74
N ARG A 63 7.25 -1.71 5.79
CA ARG A 63 8.07 -0.52 6.10
C ARG A 63 9.39 -0.83 6.77
N LEU A 64 9.44 -1.85 7.67
CA LEU A 64 10.67 -2.19 8.39
C LEU A 64 11.60 -3.05 7.55
N PHE A 65 11.10 -4.17 6.99
CA PHE A 65 11.96 -5.15 6.33
C PHE A 65 12.12 -4.90 4.83
N SER A 66 11.06 -4.52 4.09
CA SER A 66 11.21 -4.27 2.65
C SER A 66 11.86 -2.92 2.37
N HIS A 67 11.37 -1.84 2.98
CA HIS A 67 11.82 -0.47 2.67
C HIS A 67 12.88 0.09 3.61
N LEU A 68 13.17 -0.60 4.73
CA LEU A 68 14.16 -0.14 5.70
C LEU A 68 13.90 1.31 6.16
N SER A 69 12.63 1.71 6.28
CA SER A 69 12.23 3.09 6.53
C SER A 69 12.48 3.55 7.99
N PHE A 70 12.76 2.60 8.87
CA PHE A 70 13.22 2.82 10.25
C PHE A 70 13.99 1.60 10.78
N LYS A 71 14.56 1.71 11.98
CA LYS A 71 15.18 0.59 12.70
C LYS A 71 14.34 0.20 13.90
N ALA A 72 14.25 -1.09 14.23
CA ALA A 72 13.49 -1.60 15.36
C ALA A 72 14.34 -2.51 16.26
N LYS A 73 14.05 -2.48 17.58
CA LYS A 73 14.60 -3.43 18.54
C LYS A 73 13.97 -4.82 18.37
N TRP A 74 14.62 -5.84 18.90
CA TRP A 74 14.22 -7.23 18.72
C TRP A 74 12.75 -7.55 19.10
N PRO A 75 12.14 -6.97 20.16
CA PRO A 75 10.74 -7.30 20.47
C PRO A 75 9.76 -6.88 19.38
N VAL A 76 9.99 -5.71 18.75
CA VAL A 76 9.15 -5.26 17.64
C VAL A 76 9.34 -6.17 16.43
N LYS A 77 10.59 -6.51 16.08
CA LYS A 77 10.90 -7.47 15.01
C LYS A 77 10.22 -8.82 15.26
N PHE A 78 10.36 -9.36 16.46
CA PHE A 78 9.81 -10.67 16.82
C PHE A 78 8.29 -10.69 16.70
N LEU A 79 7.60 -9.71 17.30
CA LEU A 79 6.14 -9.63 17.25
C LEU A 79 5.62 -9.47 15.83
N THR A 80 6.27 -8.61 15.02
CA THR A 80 5.87 -8.44 13.62
C THR A 80 6.14 -9.68 12.76
N LEU A 81 7.16 -10.47 13.06
CA LEU A 81 7.42 -11.72 12.35
C LEU A 81 6.43 -12.82 12.76
N VAL A 82 6.03 -12.89 14.03
CA VAL A 82 5.05 -13.88 14.51
C VAL A 82 3.64 -13.58 13.96
N PHE A 83 3.15 -12.35 14.15
CA PHE A 83 1.82 -11.98 13.65
C PHE A 83 1.79 -11.83 12.12
N GLY A 84 2.92 -11.49 11.49
CA GLY A 84 3.05 -11.50 10.03
C GLY A 84 2.93 -12.92 9.46
N ALA A 85 3.53 -13.94 10.10
CA ALA A 85 3.30 -15.33 9.72
C ALA A 85 1.82 -15.75 9.89
N ALA A 86 1.14 -15.23 10.94
CA ALA A 86 -0.28 -15.48 11.16
C ALA A 86 -1.20 -14.77 10.14
N ALA A 87 -0.71 -13.85 9.32
CA ALA A 87 -1.44 -13.29 8.17
C ALA A 87 -1.55 -14.29 7.00
N PHE A 88 -0.68 -15.31 6.96
CA PHE A 88 -0.59 -16.31 5.89
C PHE A 88 -0.29 -15.71 4.51
N GLU A 89 0.55 -14.69 4.49
CA GLU A 89 1.04 -13.99 3.29
C GLU A 89 2.48 -14.36 2.96
N ASN A 90 2.88 -15.60 3.22
CA ASN A 90 4.24 -16.11 3.06
C ASN A 90 5.21 -15.65 4.16
N SER A 91 6.50 -15.98 4.02
CA SER A 91 7.54 -15.50 4.94
C SER A 91 7.88 -14.04 4.69
N CYS A 92 8.39 -13.35 5.71
CA CYS A 92 8.88 -11.99 5.58
C CYS A 92 9.95 -11.87 4.49
N LEU A 93 10.82 -12.86 4.36
CA LEU A 93 11.87 -12.87 3.35
C LEU A 93 11.30 -12.92 1.93
N SER A 94 10.38 -13.86 1.66
CA SER A 94 9.72 -14.02 0.37
C SER A 94 8.85 -12.80 0.04
N TRP A 95 8.04 -12.34 0.98
CA TRP A 95 7.19 -11.17 0.82
C TRP A 95 8.00 -9.91 0.47
N ALA A 96 9.11 -9.68 1.19
CA ALA A 96 9.98 -8.55 0.93
C ALA A 96 10.68 -8.64 -0.44
N SER A 97 11.03 -9.83 -0.89
CA SER A 97 11.60 -10.03 -2.22
C SER A 97 10.59 -9.65 -3.31
N ASP A 98 9.38 -10.20 -3.26
CA ASP A 98 8.32 -9.90 -4.23
C ASP A 98 7.99 -8.40 -4.24
N HIS A 99 7.91 -7.77 -3.07
CA HIS A 99 7.60 -6.36 -2.94
C HIS A 99 8.71 -5.43 -3.48
N ARG A 100 9.99 -5.78 -3.26
CA ARG A 100 11.12 -5.05 -3.84
C ARG A 100 11.19 -5.23 -5.37
N HIS A 101 10.78 -6.39 -5.89
CA HIS A 101 10.63 -6.60 -7.34
C HIS A 101 9.51 -5.74 -7.91
N HIS A 102 8.35 -5.68 -7.24
CA HIS A 102 7.27 -4.78 -7.62
C HIS A 102 7.74 -3.32 -7.72
N HIS A 103 8.40 -2.78 -6.68
CA HIS A 103 8.89 -1.40 -6.73
C HIS A 103 9.90 -1.14 -7.84
N LYS A 104 10.70 -2.15 -8.20
CA LYS A 104 11.69 -2.04 -9.26
C LYS A 104 11.06 -2.09 -10.66
N HIS A 105 9.98 -2.84 -10.82
CA HIS A 105 9.40 -3.18 -12.11
C HIS A 105 7.93 -2.78 -12.25
N VAL A 106 7.44 -1.88 -11.38
CA VAL A 106 6.01 -1.51 -11.33
C VAL A 106 5.44 -1.23 -12.71
N ASP A 107 4.29 -1.88 -13.04
CA ASP A 107 3.58 -1.83 -14.32
C ASP A 107 4.37 -2.38 -15.54
N HIS A 108 5.43 -3.16 -15.31
CA HIS A 108 6.27 -3.74 -16.36
C HIS A 108 6.53 -5.23 -16.13
N ASP A 109 7.12 -5.89 -17.13
CA ASP A 109 7.57 -7.26 -17.01
C ASP A 109 8.52 -7.43 -15.82
N GLY A 110 8.24 -8.41 -14.96
CA GLY A 110 8.96 -8.64 -13.70
C GLY A 110 8.25 -8.12 -12.46
N ASP A 111 7.14 -7.35 -12.60
CA ASP A 111 6.23 -7.05 -11.50
C ASP A 111 5.37 -8.28 -11.16
N PRO A 112 5.48 -8.86 -9.96
CA PRO A 112 4.74 -10.08 -9.61
C PRO A 112 3.21 -9.92 -9.71
N TYR A 113 2.67 -8.73 -9.44
CA TYR A 113 1.25 -8.43 -9.42
C TYR A 113 0.87 -7.24 -10.29
N ASP A 114 1.50 -7.17 -11.46
CA ASP A 114 1.32 -6.14 -12.46
C ASP A 114 -0.15 -5.87 -12.79
N ILE A 115 -0.61 -4.64 -12.52
CA ILE A 115 -1.99 -4.21 -12.77
C ILE A 115 -2.32 -4.09 -14.25
N SER A 116 -1.32 -3.93 -15.14
CA SER A 116 -1.54 -3.89 -16.57
C SER A 116 -2.12 -5.20 -17.12
N ARG A 117 -1.92 -6.31 -16.40
CA ARG A 117 -2.51 -7.63 -16.67
C ARG A 117 -3.96 -7.75 -16.23
N GLY A 118 -4.52 -6.70 -15.63
CA GLY A 118 -5.90 -6.58 -15.22
C GLY A 118 -6.14 -6.68 -13.72
N PHE A 119 -7.27 -6.10 -13.27
CA PHE A 119 -7.62 -6.00 -11.85
C PHE A 119 -7.65 -7.35 -11.13
N PHE A 120 -8.28 -8.38 -11.73
CA PHE A 120 -8.36 -9.70 -11.11
C PHE A 120 -6.96 -10.32 -10.92
N TYR A 121 -6.08 -10.14 -11.92
CA TYR A 121 -4.71 -10.65 -11.81
C TYR A 121 -3.98 -9.98 -10.66
N ALA A 122 -3.96 -8.65 -10.60
CA ALA A 122 -3.27 -7.91 -9.54
C ALA A 122 -3.88 -8.17 -8.15
N HIS A 123 -5.20 -8.36 -8.06
CA HIS A 123 -5.87 -8.60 -6.78
C HIS A 123 -5.55 -9.98 -6.20
N ILE A 124 -5.76 -11.06 -6.96
CA ILE A 124 -5.65 -12.43 -6.45
C ILE A 124 -5.07 -13.42 -7.50
N GLY A 125 -5.21 -13.13 -8.79
CA GLY A 125 -4.83 -14.05 -9.85
C GLY A 125 -3.37 -14.46 -9.81
N TRP A 126 -2.47 -13.53 -9.48
CA TRP A 126 -1.03 -13.78 -9.35
C TRP A 126 -0.68 -14.82 -8.28
N LEU A 127 -1.53 -15.01 -7.28
CA LEU A 127 -1.37 -16.03 -6.24
C LEU A 127 -1.91 -17.40 -6.66
N LEU A 128 -2.91 -17.41 -7.56
CA LEU A 128 -3.55 -18.63 -8.03
C LEU A 128 -2.68 -19.37 -9.06
N PHE A 129 -1.80 -18.65 -9.75
CA PHE A 129 -0.94 -19.20 -10.79
C PHE A 129 0.54 -19.03 -10.41
N LYS A 130 1.37 -19.93 -10.90
CA LYS A 130 2.83 -19.82 -10.78
C LYS A 130 3.31 -18.64 -11.58
N LEU A 131 4.13 -17.79 -10.97
CA LEU A 131 4.81 -16.70 -11.66
C LEU A 131 5.80 -17.26 -12.68
N ASP A 132 5.90 -16.61 -13.82
CA ASP A 132 6.80 -17.02 -14.91
C ASP A 132 7.37 -15.75 -15.58
N PRO A 133 8.68 -15.49 -15.47
CA PRO A 133 9.66 -16.26 -14.66
C PRO A 133 9.41 -16.13 -13.16
N MET A 134 9.83 -17.14 -12.38
CA MET A 134 9.81 -17.04 -10.92
C MET A 134 10.80 -15.95 -10.47
N PRO A 135 10.39 -15.02 -9.60
CA PRO A 135 11.30 -14.01 -9.06
C PRO A 135 12.50 -14.64 -8.35
N VAL A 136 13.70 -14.16 -8.65
CA VAL A 136 14.92 -14.60 -7.99
C VAL A 136 15.07 -13.83 -6.69
N MET A 137 15.39 -14.53 -5.58
CA MET A 137 15.58 -13.90 -4.26
C MET A 137 16.98 -13.27 -4.10
N ASP A 138 17.42 -12.46 -5.08
CA ASP A 138 18.74 -11.79 -5.12
C ASP A 138 18.73 -10.40 -4.46
N ASN A 139 17.55 -9.86 -4.19
CA ASN A 139 17.31 -8.51 -3.68
C ASN A 139 17.10 -8.43 -2.14
N VAL A 140 17.28 -9.54 -1.40
CA VAL A 140 17.03 -9.64 0.06
C VAL A 140 18.24 -10.14 0.85
N SER A 141 19.45 -9.96 0.34
CA SER A 141 20.70 -10.39 0.99
C SER A 141 20.93 -9.76 2.38
N ASP A 142 20.40 -8.57 2.61
CA ASP A 142 20.38 -7.90 3.92
C ASP A 142 19.50 -8.65 4.93
N LEU A 143 18.32 -9.12 4.51
CA LEU A 143 17.38 -9.88 5.33
C LEU A 143 17.87 -11.31 5.61
N GLN A 144 18.57 -11.92 4.65
CA GLN A 144 19.19 -13.25 4.83
C GLN A 144 20.26 -13.28 5.94
N ARG A 145 20.80 -12.11 6.32
CA ARG A 145 21.74 -11.97 7.44
C ARG A 145 21.04 -11.78 8.80
N ASP A 146 19.75 -11.46 8.80
CA ASP A 146 18.97 -11.30 10.03
C ASP A 146 18.48 -12.65 10.54
N LYS A 147 19.02 -13.10 11.68
CA LYS A 147 18.70 -14.41 12.28
C LYS A 147 17.22 -14.59 12.62
N LEU A 148 16.50 -13.51 12.98
CA LEU A 148 15.06 -13.59 13.26
C LEU A 148 14.25 -13.76 11.98
N VAL A 149 14.62 -13.08 10.90
CA VAL A 149 13.98 -13.25 9.59
C VAL A 149 14.18 -14.67 9.09
N MET A 150 15.43 -15.20 9.14
CA MET A 150 15.72 -16.58 8.72
C MET A 150 15.05 -17.64 9.59
N TRP A 151 14.91 -17.38 10.91
CA TRP A 151 14.14 -18.25 11.79
C TRP A 151 12.66 -18.28 11.38
N GLN A 152 12.07 -17.13 11.11
CA GLN A 152 10.67 -17.02 10.69
C GLN A 152 10.47 -17.63 9.30
N ASP A 153 11.38 -17.42 8.36
CA ASP A 153 11.32 -18.01 7.02
C ASP A 153 11.28 -19.54 7.07
N LYS A 154 12.18 -20.14 7.87
CA LYS A 154 12.22 -21.58 8.07
C LYS A 154 10.94 -22.16 8.69
N TRP A 155 10.31 -21.44 9.62
CA TRP A 155 9.22 -21.94 10.44
C TRP A 155 7.88 -21.23 10.16
N VAL A 156 7.76 -20.45 9.09
CA VAL A 156 6.62 -19.57 8.82
C VAL A 156 5.28 -20.29 8.90
N HIS A 157 5.16 -21.46 8.33
CA HIS A 157 3.91 -22.23 8.34
C HIS A 157 3.54 -22.71 9.75
N LEU A 158 4.53 -23.18 10.52
CA LEU A 158 4.30 -23.60 11.90
C LEU A 158 3.93 -22.41 12.80
N ILE A 159 4.68 -21.30 12.68
CA ILE A 159 4.41 -20.07 13.45
C ILE A 159 3.02 -19.54 13.11
N GLY A 160 2.68 -19.45 11.82
CA GLY A 160 1.37 -18.97 11.36
C GLY A 160 0.24 -19.87 11.85
N PHE A 161 0.41 -21.19 11.76
CA PHE A 161 -0.58 -22.16 12.22
C PHE A 161 -0.78 -22.08 13.74
N VAL A 162 0.29 -22.09 14.52
CA VAL A 162 0.20 -22.00 15.99
C VAL A 162 -0.37 -20.67 16.41
N ALA A 163 0.16 -19.55 15.92
CA ALA A 163 -0.28 -18.22 16.35
C ALA A 163 -1.64 -17.80 15.77
N GLY A 164 -1.96 -18.22 14.55
CA GLY A 164 -3.17 -17.76 13.82
C GLY A 164 -4.36 -18.71 13.89
N ILE A 165 -4.13 -20.02 14.06
CA ILE A 165 -5.20 -21.04 14.02
C ILE A 165 -5.37 -21.75 15.36
N ILE A 166 -4.28 -22.06 16.09
CA ILE A 166 -4.36 -22.82 17.37
C ILE A 166 -4.55 -21.90 18.56
N ALA A 167 -3.77 -20.81 18.65
CA ALA A 167 -3.80 -19.95 19.83
C ALA A 167 -5.17 -19.29 20.08
N PRO A 168 -5.89 -18.74 19.08
CA PRO A 168 -7.19 -18.13 19.33
C PRO A 168 -8.23 -19.10 19.92
N PRO A 169 -8.50 -20.29 19.36
CA PRO A 169 -9.45 -21.23 19.96
C PRO A 169 -8.97 -21.77 21.31
N LEU A 170 -7.67 -21.95 21.52
CA LEU A 170 -7.15 -22.37 22.82
C LEU A 170 -7.46 -21.31 23.89
N ILE A 171 -7.26 -20.03 23.59
CA ILE A 171 -7.63 -18.93 24.50
C ILE A 171 -9.14 -18.93 24.76
N GLY A 172 -9.98 -19.09 23.73
CA GLY A 172 -11.43 -19.18 23.85
C GLY A 172 -11.87 -20.33 24.73
N TYR A 173 -11.24 -21.51 24.57
CA TYR A 173 -11.53 -22.70 25.39
C TYR A 173 -11.15 -22.51 26.85
N LEU A 174 -9.97 -21.98 27.10
CA LEU A 174 -9.44 -21.82 28.47
C LEU A 174 -10.18 -20.74 29.26
N LEU A 175 -10.69 -19.70 28.59
CA LEU A 175 -11.39 -18.60 29.26
C LEU A 175 -12.91 -18.80 29.34
N TYR A 176 -13.48 -19.66 28.51
CA TYR A 176 -14.92 -19.87 28.38
C TYR A 176 -15.23 -21.37 28.20
N ASP A 177 -15.49 -21.81 26.97
CA ASP A 177 -15.93 -23.16 26.65
C ASP A 177 -15.60 -23.57 25.20
N ALA A 178 -16.01 -24.77 24.81
CA ALA A 178 -15.83 -25.31 23.46
C ALA A 178 -16.59 -24.53 22.38
N THR A 179 -17.73 -23.92 22.72
CA THR A 179 -18.53 -23.12 21.76
C THR A 179 -17.80 -21.84 21.40
N VAL A 180 -17.24 -21.12 22.39
CA VAL A 180 -16.43 -19.92 22.17
C VAL A 180 -15.12 -20.29 21.46
N ALA A 181 -14.52 -21.45 21.78
CA ALA A 181 -13.35 -21.95 21.05
C ALA A 181 -13.65 -22.17 19.55
N LEU A 182 -14.81 -22.77 19.22
CA LEU A 182 -15.25 -22.90 17.83
C LEU A 182 -15.45 -21.54 17.15
N GLY A 183 -16.04 -20.56 17.85
CA GLY A 183 -16.16 -19.19 17.35
C GLY A 183 -14.82 -18.54 17.08
N CYS A 184 -13.84 -18.70 17.98
CA CYS A 184 -12.47 -18.24 17.77
C CYS A 184 -11.81 -18.93 16.56
N PHE A 185 -12.00 -20.23 16.39
CA PHE A 185 -11.48 -20.97 15.25
C PHE A 185 -12.03 -20.44 13.93
N LEU A 186 -13.35 -20.25 13.83
CA LEU A 186 -14.01 -19.83 12.60
C LEU A 186 -13.79 -18.33 12.32
N ILE A 187 -14.00 -17.46 13.32
CA ILE A 187 -14.02 -16.02 13.15
C ILE A 187 -12.60 -15.44 13.24
N VAL A 188 -11.86 -15.77 14.31
CA VAL A 188 -10.49 -15.23 14.52
C VAL A 188 -9.46 -16.01 13.70
N GLY A 189 -9.66 -17.31 13.49
CA GLY A 189 -8.83 -18.13 12.59
C GLY A 189 -9.12 -17.80 11.11
N PHE A 190 -10.25 -18.28 10.58
CA PHE A 190 -10.52 -18.26 9.13
C PHE A 190 -10.99 -16.91 8.60
N LEU A 191 -12.08 -16.35 9.14
CA LEU A 191 -12.62 -15.08 8.61
C LEU A 191 -11.59 -13.95 8.68
N ARG A 192 -10.83 -13.86 9.77
CA ARG A 192 -9.77 -12.86 9.90
C ARG A 192 -8.70 -13.03 8.80
N ILE A 193 -8.29 -14.27 8.47
CA ILE A 193 -7.32 -14.49 7.38
C ILE A 193 -7.87 -13.91 6.07
N VAL A 194 -9.10 -14.24 5.70
CA VAL A 194 -9.73 -13.73 4.47
C VAL A 194 -9.76 -12.21 4.47
N VAL A 195 -10.22 -11.58 5.56
CA VAL A 195 -10.30 -10.11 5.65
C VAL A 195 -8.92 -9.47 5.50
N VAL A 196 -7.90 -9.95 6.22
CA VAL A 196 -6.54 -9.39 6.19
C VAL A 196 -5.91 -9.53 4.80
N GLN A 197 -6.03 -10.71 4.19
CA GLN A 197 -5.49 -10.94 2.85
C GLN A 197 -6.15 -10.05 1.80
N HIS A 198 -7.48 -9.90 1.82
CA HIS A 198 -8.14 -8.98 0.87
C HIS A 198 -7.77 -7.51 1.11
N CYS A 199 -7.56 -7.08 2.37
CA CYS A 199 -7.02 -5.75 2.63
C CYS A 199 -5.64 -5.54 1.98
N THR A 200 -4.74 -6.53 2.05
CA THR A 200 -3.44 -6.51 1.36
C THR A 200 -3.59 -6.57 -0.16
N PHE A 201 -4.44 -7.45 -0.69
CA PHE A 201 -4.66 -7.56 -2.14
C PHE A 201 -5.24 -6.28 -2.76
N PHE A 202 -6.03 -5.52 -2.00
CA PHE A 202 -6.51 -4.21 -2.43
C PHE A 202 -5.37 -3.20 -2.66
N ILE A 203 -4.25 -3.33 -1.98
CA ILE A 203 -3.09 -2.47 -2.23
C ILE A 203 -2.62 -2.66 -3.69
N ASN A 204 -2.48 -3.91 -4.14
CA ASN A 204 -2.02 -4.22 -5.49
C ASN A 204 -3.05 -3.89 -6.59
N SER A 205 -4.33 -3.89 -6.28
CA SER A 205 -5.42 -3.70 -7.25
C SER A 205 -6.07 -2.32 -7.14
N MET A 206 -6.75 -2.02 -6.01
CA MET A 206 -7.50 -0.78 -5.84
C MET A 206 -6.58 0.44 -5.74
N CYS A 207 -5.42 0.32 -5.05
CA CYS A 207 -4.48 1.44 -4.94
C CYS A 207 -3.68 1.70 -6.22
N HIS A 208 -3.81 0.85 -7.25
CA HIS A 208 -3.32 1.08 -8.61
C HIS A 208 -4.41 1.51 -9.59
N THR A 209 -5.69 1.55 -9.18
CA THR A 209 -6.83 1.92 -10.05
C THR A 209 -7.65 3.08 -9.52
N LEU A 210 -7.78 3.24 -8.20
CA LEU A 210 -8.67 4.20 -7.55
C LEU A 210 -7.89 5.28 -6.79
N GLY A 211 -8.04 6.54 -7.20
CA GLY A 211 -7.44 7.69 -6.51
C GLY A 211 -6.69 8.64 -7.43
N THR A 212 -5.82 9.46 -6.84
CA THR A 212 -5.05 10.51 -7.54
C THR A 212 -3.56 10.19 -7.58
N ARG A 213 -2.82 10.83 -8.48
CA ARG A 213 -1.36 10.68 -8.63
C ARG A 213 -0.67 12.05 -8.46
N PRO A 214 -0.56 12.57 -7.22
CA PRO A 214 -0.05 13.92 -7.00
C PRO A 214 1.47 14.04 -7.09
N TYR A 215 2.22 12.94 -6.99
CA TYR A 215 3.68 12.96 -6.89
C TYR A 215 4.39 12.34 -8.09
N ASN A 216 3.78 11.34 -8.70
CA ASN A 216 4.34 10.62 -9.85
C ASN A 216 3.23 9.93 -10.65
N SER A 217 3.06 10.32 -11.88
CA SER A 217 2.10 9.68 -12.80
C SER A 217 2.79 8.74 -13.80
N GLY A 218 4.10 8.51 -13.66
CA GLY A 218 4.86 7.55 -14.46
C GLY A 218 4.54 6.08 -14.14
N ASN A 219 3.75 5.84 -13.08
CA ASN A 219 3.22 4.52 -12.75
C ASN A 219 1.74 4.59 -12.38
N SER A 220 1.11 3.43 -12.20
CA SER A 220 -0.33 3.32 -11.90
C SER A 220 -0.70 3.61 -10.45
N ALA A 221 0.25 3.59 -9.49
CA ALA A 221 0.00 3.78 -8.06
C ALA A 221 -0.73 5.09 -7.76
N ARG A 222 -1.73 5.05 -6.87
CA ARG A 222 -2.63 6.18 -6.56
C ARG A 222 -2.80 6.40 -5.08
N ASP A 223 -3.02 7.65 -4.70
CA ASP A 223 -3.41 8.04 -3.34
C ASP A 223 -4.93 8.03 -3.22
N SER A 224 -5.45 7.21 -2.29
CA SER A 224 -6.86 7.11 -1.94
C SER A 224 -7.04 7.10 -0.44
N ALA A 225 -7.70 8.13 0.11
CA ALA A 225 -8.01 8.21 1.54
C ALA A 225 -8.98 7.09 1.98
N ILE A 226 -9.87 6.64 1.09
CA ILE A 226 -10.79 5.53 1.36
C ILE A 226 -9.98 4.24 1.53
N MET A 227 -9.07 3.97 0.59
CA MET A 227 -8.25 2.77 0.66
C MET A 227 -7.29 2.80 1.85
N ALA A 228 -6.82 3.99 2.27
CA ALA A 228 -5.99 4.12 3.45
C ALA A 228 -6.67 3.62 4.74
N VAL A 229 -8.01 3.70 4.84
CA VAL A 229 -8.76 3.16 5.98
C VAL A 229 -8.69 1.63 5.97
N PHE A 230 -8.97 0.99 4.84
CA PHE A 230 -8.97 -0.48 4.73
C PHE A 230 -7.57 -1.10 4.81
N THR A 231 -6.55 -0.35 4.43
CA THR A 231 -5.15 -0.83 4.33
C THR A 231 -4.23 -0.25 5.40
N CYS A 232 -4.78 0.34 6.47
CA CYS A 232 -4.02 0.93 7.58
C CYS A 232 -2.94 1.94 7.15
N GLY A 233 -3.26 2.77 6.13
CA GLY A 233 -2.41 3.84 5.64
C GLY A 233 -1.72 3.54 4.30
N GLU A 234 -1.69 2.29 3.84
CA GLU A 234 -1.05 1.92 2.56
C GLU A 234 -1.81 2.46 1.33
N GLY A 235 -3.04 2.95 1.50
CA GLY A 235 -3.81 3.62 0.45
C GLY A 235 -3.24 4.95 -0.04
N TYR A 236 -2.25 5.56 0.62
CA TYR A 236 -1.45 6.67 0.08
C TYR A 236 -0.29 6.10 -0.75
N HIS A 237 -0.64 5.42 -1.81
CA HIS A 237 0.25 4.52 -2.53
C HIS A 237 1.10 5.24 -3.59
N ASN A 238 0.59 6.33 -4.16
CA ASN A 238 1.38 7.18 -5.06
C ASN A 238 2.50 7.90 -4.32
N TYR A 239 2.22 8.40 -3.09
CA TYR A 239 3.25 8.94 -2.22
C TYR A 239 4.30 7.86 -1.89
N HIS A 240 3.84 6.67 -1.51
CA HIS A 240 4.71 5.56 -1.17
C HIS A 240 5.64 5.16 -2.32
N HIS A 241 5.13 5.02 -3.55
CA HIS A 241 5.96 4.71 -4.73
C HIS A 241 6.94 5.83 -5.10
N ALA A 242 6.58 7.10 -4.86
CA ALA A 242 7.49 8.21 -5.08
C ALA A 242 8.58 8.31 -3.99
N PHE A 243 8.30 7.87 -2.76
CA PHE A 243 9.16 8.05 -1.59
C PHE A 243 9.22 6.82 -0.69
N GLN A 244 9.51 5.66 -1.25
CA GLN A 244 9.44 4.35 -0.62
C GLN A 244 10.20 4.19 0.71
N HIS A 245 11.21 5.04 0.98
CA HIS A 245 11.96 4.99 2.23
C HIS A 245 11.42 5.91 3.33
N ASP A 246 10.38 6.70 3.09
CA ASP A 246 9.72 7.46 4.16
C ASP A 246 8.90 6.50 5.04
N TYR A 247 9.01 6.66 6.37
CA TYR A 247 8.24 5.79 7.28
C TYR A 247 6.73 6.09 7.28
N ARG A 248 6.32 7.20 6.64
CA ARG A 248 4.95 7.65 6.50
C ARG A 248 4.47 7.39 5.08
N ASN A 249 3.24 6.93 4.91
CA ASN A 249 2.54 7.00 3.64
C ASN A 249 1.58 8.18 3.62
N GLY A 250 0.83 8.40 4.70
CA GLY A 250 0.08 9.62 4.92
C GLY A 250 0.96 10.74 5.47
N VAL A 251 1.38 11.69 4.64
CA VAL A 251 2.35 12.75 5.00
C VAL A 251 1.76 13.74 5.99
N LYS A 252 0.50 14.11 5.83
CA LYS A 252 -0.17 15.12 6.66
C LYS A 252 -0.60 14.53 8.00
N PRO A 253 -0.61 15.30 9.11
CA PRO A 253 -0.96 14.78 10.43
C PRO A 253 -2.33 14.11 10.47
N TRP A 254 -3.31 14.65 9.75
CA TRP A 254 -4.70 14.16 9.71
C TRP A 254 -4.95 13.02 8.73
N GLN A 255 -4.00 12.71 7.84
CA GLN A 255 -4.12 11.55 6.94
C GLN A 255 -4.08 10.26 7.75
N PHE A 256 -5.12 9.43 7.57
CA PHE A 256 -5.27 8.19 8.28
C PHE A 256 -4.16 7.20 7.89
N ASP A 257 -3.16 7.10 8.74
CA ASP A 257 -2.03 6.18 8.62
C ASP A 257 -1.66 5.69 10.03
N PRO A 258 -2.43 4.74 10.59
CA PRO A 258 -2.18 4.23 11.93
C PRO A 258 -0.81 3.55 12.05
N THR A 259 -0.26 3.06 10.95
CA THR A 259 1.09 2.49 10.90
C THR A 259 2.16 3.55 11.23
N LYS A 260 2.08 4.76 10.63
CA LYS A 260 3.02 5.84 11.01
C LYS A 260 2.88 6.25 12.46
N TRP A 261 1.63 6.29 12.98
CA TRP A 261 1.40 6.66 14.38
C TRP A 261 1.99 5.63 15.32
N MET A 262 1.80 4.33 15.01
CA MET A 262 2.40 3.25 15.81
C MET A 262 3.93 3.31 15.79
N ILE A 263 4.56 3.48 14.61
CA ILE A 263 6.02 3.64 14.49
C ILE A 263 6.51 4.82 15.33
N TRP A 264 5.80 5.95 15.29
CA TRP A 264 6.13 7.14 16.07
C TRP A 264 6.00 6.89 17.59
N VAL A 265 4.92 6.27 18.04
CA VAL A 265 4.73 5.89 19.45
C VAL A 265 5.85 4.95 19.90
N LEU A 266 6.16 3.92 19.13
CA LEU A 266 7.25 3.00 19.43
C LEU A 266 8.61 3.72 19.50
N SER A 267 8.81 4.80 18.73
CA SER A 267 10.03 5.61 18.81
C SER A 267 10.13 6.40 20.11
N LYS A 268 9.00 6.89 20.64
CA LYS A 268 8.95 7.55 21.95
C LYS A 268 9.21 6.59 23.10
N LEU A 269 8.86 5.32 22.92
CA LEU A 269 9.19 4.24 23.86
C LEU A 269 10.61 3.68 23.67
N GLY A 270 11.40 4.25 22.72
CA GLY A 270 12.75 3.81 22.45
C GLY A 270 12.84 2.42 21.79
N LEU A 271 11.73 1.90 21.24
CA LEU A 271 11.64 0.60 20.58
C LEU A 271 11.93 0.67 19.07
N THR A 272 11.77 1.84 18.47
CA THR A 272 12.17 2.13 17.09
C THR A 272 13.07 3.37 17.04
N THR A 273 13.95 3.44 16.03
CA THR A 273 14.91 4.55 15.84
C THR A 273 15.12 4.81 14.35
N ASN A 274 15.84 5.89 14.03
CA ASN A 274 16.20 6.23 12.65
C ASN A 274 14.98 6.27 11.70
N LEU A 275 13.92 6.98 12.12
CA LEU A 275 12.73 7.18 11.30
C LEU A 275 13.10 8.06 10.09
N ARG A 276 13.17 7.46 8.91
CA ARG A 276 13.51 8.17 7.68
C ARG A 276 12.34 9.03 7.25
N ARG A 277 12.60 10.29 6.94
CA ARG A 277 11.61 11.25 6.45
C ARG A 277 12.14 11.97 5.23
N VAL A 278 11.29 12.09 4.24
CA VAL A 278 11.52 12.99 3.11
C VAL A 278 11.20 14.41 3.55
N SER A 279 12.04 15.39 3.19
CA SER A 279 11.80 16.79 3.50
C SER A 279 10.59 17.34 2.74
N ASP A 280 9.88 18.28 3.37
CA ASP A 280 8.69 18.88 2.78
C ASP A 280 9.02 19.57 1.44
N ALA A 281 10.23 20.15 1.29
CA ALA A 281 10.70 20.73 0.03
C ALA A 281 10.80 19.69 -1.09
N LYS A 282 11.33 18.48 -0.81
CA LYS A 282 11.38 17.40 -1.82
C LYS A 282 9.98 16.91 -2.22
N ILE A 283 9.05 16.87 -1.28
CA ILE A 283 7.66 16.49 -1.54
C ILE A 283 7.00 17.53 -2.46
N LEU A 284 7.15 18.83 -2.13
CA LEU A 284 6.64 19.92 -2.96
C LEU A 284 7.25 19.90 -4.37
N LEU A 285 8.56 19.64 -4.48
CA LEU A 285 9.22 19.55 -5.77
C LEU A 285 8.65 18.42 -6.63
N ALA A 286 8.27 17.29 -6.04
CA ALA A 286 7.60 16.22 -6.77
C ALA A 286 6.18 16.63 -7.22
N GLU A 287 5.39 17.26 -6.34
CA GLU A 287 4.07 17.80 -6.69
C GLU A 287 4.16 18.81 -7.85
N MET A 288 5.20 19.66 -7.86
CA MET A 288 5.44 20.67 -8.90
C MET A 288 5.82 20.04 -10.23
N ARG A 289 6.71 19.03 -10.22
CA ARG A 289 7.10 18.30 -11.44
C ARG A 289 5.88 17.63 -12.07
N GLU A 290 5.03 17.05 -11.25
CA GLU A 290 3.79 16.43 -11.74
C GLU A 290 2.81 17.49 -12.29
N ALA A 291 2.66 18.65 -11.64
CA ALA A 291 1.86 19.76 -12.15
C ALA A 291 2.40 20.28 -13.49
N LYS A 292 3.72 20.41 -13.65
CA LYS A 292 4.36 20.80 -14.91
C LYS A 292 4.04 19.81 -16.03
N ARG A 293 4.16 18.51 -15.73
CA ARG A 293 3.84 17.47 -16.70
C ARG A 293 2.37 17.50 -17.15
N LEU A 294 1.45 17.77 -16.21
CA LEU A 294 0.03 17.93 -16.53
C LEU A 294 -0.24 19.16 -17.41
N ILE A 295 0.49 20.27 -17.19
CA ILE A 295 0.44 21.45 -18.05
C ILE A 295 0.88 21.09 -19.47
N GLU A 296 2.04 20.42 -19.61
CA GLU A 296 2.59 20.01 -20.90
C GLU A 296 1.62 19.10 -21.67
N GLN A 297 1.04 18.10 -21.00
CA GLN A 297 0.02 17.23 -21.61
C GLN A 297 -1.23 17.99 -22.06
N LYS A 298 -1.66 19.00 -21.26
CA LYS A 298 -2.81 19.82 -21.65
C LYS A 298 -2.47 20.72 -22.84
N ARG A 299 -1.25 21.25 -22.92
CA ARG A 299 -0.77 22.05 -24.06
C ARG A 299 -0.80 21.19 -25.34
N GLU A 300 -0.22 20.01 -25.31
CA GLU A 300 -0.24 19.07 -26.44
C GLU A 300 -1.67 18.73 -26.89
N ALA A 301 -2.57 18.48 -25.93
CA ALA A 301 -3.97 18.18 -26.23
C ALA A 301 -4.72 19.37 -26.88
N VAL A 302 -4.39 20.60 -26.51
CA VAL A 302 -4.96 21.83 -27.13
C VAL A 302 -4.38 22.05 -28.53
N GLU A 303 -3.08 21.79 -28.74
CA GLU A 303 -2.43 21.92 -30.04
C GLU A 303 -2.95 20.91 -31.08
N VAL A 304 -3.26 19.68 -30.68
CA VAL A 304 -3.78 18.62 -31.57
C VAL A 304 -5.24 18.81 -31.92
N THR A 305 -5.99 19.64 -31.18
CA THR A 305 -7.41 19.88 -31.44
C THR A 305 -7.56 20.67 -32.75
N ASP A 306 -8.45 20.17 -33.64
CA ASP A 306 -8.68 20.54 -35.01
C ASP A 306 -8.65 22.07 -35.28
N SER A 307 -7.99 22.44 -36.37
CA SER A 307 -7.79 23.82 -36.81
C SER A 307 -9.07 24.52 -37.37
N SER A 308 -10.25 24.06 -36.98
CA SER A 308 -11.51 24.69 -37.37
C SER A 308 -11.60 26.14 -36.88
N PRO A 309 -11.89 27.12 -37.77
CA PRO A 309 -12.00 28.54 -37.38
C PRO A 309 -13.01 28.82 -36.25
N ALA A 310 -14.02 27.98 -36.08
CA ALA A 310 -15.04 28.11 -35.02
C ALA A 310 -14.51 27.83 -33.63
N LEU A 311 -13.40 27.11 -33.48
CA LEU A 311 -12.78 26.73 -32.20
C LEU A 311 -11.61 27.63 -31.81
N CYS A 312 -11.19 28.56 -32.69
CA CYS A 312 -10.06 29.47 -32.45
C CYS A 312 -10.16 30.27 -31.13
N PRO A 313 -11.30 30.91 -30.75
CA PRO A 313 -11.39 31.67 -29.50
C PRO A 313 -11.35 30.80 -28.25
N VAL A 314 -11.78 29.53 -28.34
CA VAL A 314 -11.74 28.58 -27.21
C VAL A 314 -10.30 28.10 -26.98
N ARG A 315 -9.59 27.87 -28.10
CA ARG A 315 -8.19 27.48 -28.07
C ARG A 315 -7.29 28.60 -27.52
N GLU A 316 -7.40 29.83 -28.01
CA GLU A 316 -6.66 30.99 -27.53
C GLU A 316 -6.83 31.17 -26.00
N LYS A 317 -8.07 31.09 -25.52
CA LYS A 317 -8.36 31.17 -24.08
C LYS A 317 -7.76 30.01 -23.28
N ALA A 318 -7.71 28.80 -23.85
CA ALA A 318 -7.07 27.66 -23.21
C ALA A 318 -5.53 27.83 -23.15
N GLU A 319 -4.92 28.32 -24.22
CA GLU A 319 -3.48 28.64 -24.30
C GLU A 319 -3.09 29.72 -23.30
N GLU A 320 -3.81 30.87 -23.24
CA GLU A 320 -3.60 31.92 -22.24
C GLU A 320 -3.68 31.38 -20.81
N MET A 321 -4.64 30.50 -20.56
CA MET A 321 -4.81 29.90 -19.24
C MET A 321 -3.67 28.95 -18.89
N ILE A 322 -3.19 28.16 -19.85
CA ILE A 322 -2.04 27.26 -19.70
C ILE A 322 -0.76 28.07 -19.42
N ASP A 323 -0.52 29.16 -20.16
CA ASP A 323 0.65 30.01 -19.97
C ASP A 323 0.65 30.67 -18.60
N SER A 324 -0.50 31.24 -18.15
CA SER A 324 -0.64 31.78 -16.81
C SER A 324 -0.37 30.76 -15.71
N LEU A 325 -0.81 29.50 -15.87
CA LEU A 325 -0.54 28.43 -14.91
C LEU A 325 0.94 28.00 -14.93
N SER A 326 1.57 28.01 -16.09
CA SER A 326 3.00 27.70 -16.27
C SER A 326 3.88 28.77 -15.58
N ASP A 327 3.58 30.04 -15.73
CA ASP A 327 4.33 31.16 -15.12
C ASP A 327 4.26 31.09 -13.59
N ARG A 328 3.07 30.84 -13.05
CA ARG A 328 2.86 30.67 -11.59
C ARG A 328 3.68 29.50 -11.05
N LEU A 329 3.70 28.39 -11.75
CA LEU A 329 4.49 27.22 -11.37
C LEU A 329 6.00 27.50 -11.44
N THR A 330 6.45 28.22 -12.47
CA THR A 330 7.84 28.64 -12.64
C THR A 330 8.33 29.51 -11.48
N THR A 331 7.47 30.43 -11.02
CA THR A 331 7.76 31.26 -9.84
C THR A 331 7.95 30.41 -8.58
N CYS A 332 7.12 29.38 -8.38
CA CYS A 332 7.26 28.46 -7.27
C CYS A 332 8.57 27.63 -7.36
N PHE A 333 8.97 27.20 -8.58
CA PHE A 333 10.26 26.50 -8.78
C PHE A 333 11.42 27.39 -8.40
N ALA A 334 11.46 28.64 -8.85
CA ALA A 334 12.53 29.57 -8.54
C ALA A 334 12.71 29.78 -7.03
N GLN A 335 11.62 29.90 -6.26
CA GLN A 335 11.67 30.02 -4.81
C GLN A 335 12.29 28.80 -4.10
N ILE A 336 11.96 27.59 -4.57
CA ILE A 336 12.50 26.36 -3.97
C ILE A 336 13.98 26.17 -4.38
N ASP A 337 14.31 26.41 -5.65
CA ASP A 337 15.68 26.26 -6.15
C ASP A 337 16.62 27.24 -5.48
N GLU A 338 16.18 28.51 -5.27
CA GLU A 338 16.94 29.51 -4.52
C GLU A 338 17.19 29.05 -3.06
N ALA A 339 16.15 28.55 -2.39
CA ALA A 339 16.31 28.03 -1.04
C ALA A 339 17.27 26.84 -0.95
N ILE A 340 17.23 25.93 -1.92
CA ILE A 340 18.15 24.79 -2.02
C ILE A 340 19.58 25.26 -2.28
N ALA A 341 19.77 26.18 -3.24
CA ALA A 341 21.09 26.72 -3.60
C ALA A 341 21.76 27.42 -2.42
N ASN A 342 20.98 28.19 -1.67
CA ASN A 342 21.44 28.94 -0.51
C ASN A 342 21.50 28.09 0.78
N LYS A 343 21.13 26.80 0.75
CA LYS A 343 21.00 25.92 1.91
C LYS A 343 20.12 26.50 3.03
N VAL A 344 19.12 27.28 2.66
CA VAL A 344 18.16 27.88 3.59
C VAL A 344 16.94 26.97 3.71
N GLU A 345 16.56 26.62 4.94
CA GLU A 345 15.28 25.96 5.17
C GLU A 345 14.13 26.95 4.93
N LEU A 346 13.23 26.63 4.00
CA LEU A 346 12.01 27.38 3.79
C LEU A 346 11.15 27.36 5.07
N SER A 347 10.66 28.53 5.45
CA SER A 347 9.75 28.62 6.58
C SER A 347 8.45 27.81 6.35
N LYS A 348 7.81 27.37 7.42
CA LYS A 348 6.51 26.67 7.32
C LYS A 348 5.46 27.50 6.59
N ALA A 349 5.52 28.84 6.70
CA ALA A 349 4.62 29.76 6.00
C ALA A 349 4.90 29.72 4.49
N ALA A 350 6.15 29.85 4.06
CA ALA A 350 6.53 29.78 2.65
C ALA A 350 6.17 28.42 2.02
N LEU A 351 6.45 27.32 2.71
CA LEU A 351 6.06 25.97 2.25
C LEU A 351 4.53 25.85 2.09
N LYS A 352 3.75 26.43 2.99
CA LYS A 352 2.28 26.44 2.90
C LYS A 352 1.78 27.27 1.72
N GLU A 353 2.39 28.40 1.47
CA GLU A 353 2.05 29.29 0.35
C GLU A 353 2.32 28.58 -0.99
N ILE A 354 3.53 28.03 -1.18
CA ILE A 354 3.90 27.27 -2.38
C ILE A 354 2.93 26.10 -2.58
N HIS A 355 2.60 25.35 -1.52
CA HIS A 355 1.65 24.25 -1.61
C HIS A 355 0.24 24.71 -2.02
N THR A 356 -0.18 25.88 -1.54
CA THR A 356 -1.48 26.46 -1.92
C THR A 356 -1.48 26.86 -3.40
N GLU A 357 -0.38 27.42 -3.90
CA GLU A 357 -0.21 27.76 -5.31
C GLU A 357 -0.22 26.54 -6.20
N ILE A 358 0.55 25.48 -5.87
CA ILE A 358 0.55 24.24 -6.62
C ILE A 358 -0.87 23.66 -6.74
N ARG A 359 -1.64 23.67 -5.65
CA ARG A 359 -3.02 23.19 -5.67
C ARG A 359 -3.93 24.04 -6.56
N ALA A 360 -3.72 25.36 -6.55
CA ALA A 360 -4.47 26.27 -7.41
C ALA A 360 -4.13 26.03 -8.89
N VAL A 361 -2.86 25.80 -9.21
CA VAL A 361 -2.41 25.42 -10.56
C VAL A 361 -3.04 24.09 -10.99
N VAL A 362 -2.94 23.03 -10.21
CA VAL A 362 -3.53 21.71 -10.52
C VAL A 362 -5.06 21.81 -10.72
N LYS A 363 -5.75 22.59 -9.87
CA LYS A 363 -7.19 22.84 -10.03
C LYS A 363 -7.49 23.65 -11.30
N GLY A 364 -6.63 24.59 -11.66
CA GLY A 364 -6.71 25.37 -12.89
C GLY A 364 -6.59 24.50 -14.12
N ILE A 365 -5.59 23.61 -14.15
CA ILE A 365 -5.38 22.63 -15.24
C ILE A 365 -6.64 21.79 -15.48
N GLY A 366 -7.31 21.34 -14.41
CA GLY A 366 -8.56 20.58 -14.52
C GLY A 366 -9.74 21.38 -15.13
N LYS A 367 -9.66 22.71 -15.15
CA LYS A 367 -10.67 23.58 -15.77
C LYS A 367 -10.39 23.91 -17.25
N VAL A 368 -9.17 23.68 -17.71
CA VAL A 368 -8.82 23.86 -19.14
C VAL A 368 -9.57 22.79 -19.92
N LYS A 369 -10.65 23.19 -20.60
CA LYS A 369 -11.38 22.32 -21.51
C LYS A 369 -10.54 22.20 -22.80
N ALA A 370 -10.13 20.99 -23.16
CA ALA A 370 -9.84 20.75 -24.55
C ALA A 370 -11.16 20.99 -25.30
N ALA A 371 -11.12 21.76 -26.38
CA ALA A 371 -12.26 21.84 -27.28
C ALA A 371 -12.53 20.40 -27.76
N ALA A 372 -13.71 19.84 -27.41
CA ALA A 372 -14.13 18.52 -27.81
C ALA A 372 -14.54 18.54 -29.27
#